data_497f427048a3ab9392db361e0a866383
#
_entry.id   497f427048a3ab9392db361e0a866383
#
_cell.length_a   1.000
_cell.length_b   1.000
_cell.length_c   1.000
_cell.angle_alpha   90.00
_cell.angle_beta   90.00
_cell.angle_gamma   90.00
#
_symmetry.space_group_name_H-M   'P 1'
#
loop_
_entity.id
_entity.type
_entity.pdbx_description
1 polymer ?
#
loop_
_entity_poly.entity_id
_entity_poly.type
_entity_poly.pdbx_seq_one_letter_code
_entity_poly.pdbx_strand_id
1 'polypeptide(L)'
;FKIIPYFWTTFVLNNILNMTSTFGEYIKKRRTELGFPLKKVALHLDIDTLTLGKIEREERNLSENLLSPLAEILETEQKSMLNQYYSSKVTQEIKDYPHYKDVLDIVEEQLKFYYANTKQIKNWTEMEFSNPKAKIKVATMFSGIGAIEYSFRRLKLDSEIVFGSDIDKYAKQSYFNNYKIDEGNWYDDVHKINGKKYKGKVDLLVGGSPCQSFSMVGKRKGLNDTRGTLFYEFARVVKESQPKIFIFENVKGLINHDGGNTFDTIKATFDELGYNYFYQVLNSKNYGVPQHR
;
A
#
# COMPACT_ATOMS: atom_id res chain seq x y z
N PHE A 1 -55.81 10.72 2.07
CA PHE A 1 -55.01 9.60 1.52
C PHE A 1 -54.20 10.13 0.33
N LYS A 2 -52.90 10.39 0.53
CA LYS A 2 -52.00 10.72 -0.56
C LYS A 2 -51.52 9.41 -1.20
N ILE A 3 -51.82 9.22 -2.47
CA ILE A 3 -51.35 8.12 -3.30
C ILE A 3 -49.83 8.35 -3.49
N ILE A 4 -48.99 7.52 -2.86
CA ILE A 4 -47.57 7.46 -3.16
C ILE A 4 -47.44 6.82 -4.55
N PRO A 5 -46.77 7.46 -5.51
CA PRO A 5 -46.71 6.93 -6.88
C PRO A 5 -46.02 5.54 -6.87
N TYR A 6 -46.63 4.61 -7.59
CA TYR A 6 -46.19 3.21 -7.76
C TYR A 6 -44.69 3.08 -8.15
N PHE A 7 -44.14 4.10 -8.75
CA PHE A 7 -42.74 4.20 -9.16
C PHE A 7 -41.76 4.25 -7.98
N TRP A 8 -42.12 4.88 -6.87
CA TRP A 8 -41.26 5.00 -5.68
C TRP A 8 -41.22 3.71 -4.86
N THR A 9 -42.35 2.99 -4.80
CA THR A 9 -42.41 1.70 -4.09
C THR A 9 -41.62 0.61 -4.81
N THR A 10 -41.64 0.59 -6.13
CA THR A 10 -40.89 -0.38 -6.94
C THR A 10 -39.36 -0.10 -6.87
N PHE A 11 -38.96 1.19 -6.89
CA PHE A 11 -37.57 1.61 -6.77
C PHE A 11 -36.98 1.28 -5.38
N VAL A 12 -37.74 1.54 -4.31
CA VAL A 12 -37.35 1.25 -2.94
C VAL A 12 -37.32 -0.26 -2.68
N LEU A 13 -38.34 -1.01 -3.16
CA LEU A 13 -38.39 -2.48 -3.04
C LEU A 13 -37.28 -3.17 -3.83
N ASN A 14 -36.98 -2.72 -5.06
CA ASN A 14 -35.87 -3.26 -5.83
C ASN A 14 -34.49 -2.95 -5.19
N ASN A 15 -34.32 -1.77 -4.58
CA ASN A 15 -33.12 -1.46 -3.83
C ASN A 15 -32.98 -2.29 -2.54
N ILE A 16 -34.08 -2.50 -1.80
CA ILE A 16 -34.09 -3.34 -0.59
C ILE A 16 -33.82 -4.81 -0.94
N LEU A 17 -34.41 -5.35 -2.01
CA LEU A 17 -34.19 -6.72 -2.49
C LEU A 17 -32.75 -6.93 -3.01
N ASN A 18 -32.13 -5.89 -3.55
CA ASN A 18 -30.71 -5.95 -3.93
C ASN A 18 -29.75 -5.79 -2.72
N MET A 19 -30.22 -5.20 -1.62
CA MET A 19 -29.42 -5.05 -0.39
C MET A 19 -29.37 -6.31 0.49
N THR A 20 -30.22 -7.32 0.23
CA THR A 20 -30.28 -8.56 1.03
C THR A 20 -29.59 -9.76 0.38
N SER A 21 -29.14 -9.62 -0.86
CA SER A 21 -28.44 -10.70 -1.58
C SER A 21 -26.94 -10.65 -1.34
N THR A 22 -26.32 -11.83 -1.20
CA THR A 22 -24.87 -11.96 -1.20
C THR A 22 -24.30 -11.54 -2.56
N PHE A 23 -22.98 -11.32 -2.63
CA PHE A 23 -22.34 -10.94 -3.91
C PHE A 23 -22.53 -12.03 -4.98
N GLY A 24 -22.41 -13.31 -4.60
CA GLY A 24 -22.62 -14.44 -5.52
C GLY A 24 -24.05 -14.49 -6.05
N GLU A 25 -25.04 -14.29 -5.18
CA GLU A 25 -26.46 -14.19 -5.59
C GLU A 25 -26.71 -13.00 -6.51
N TYR A 26 -26.12 -11.85 -6.22
CA TYR A 26 -26.22 -10.65 -7.05
C TYR A 26 -25.71 -10.89 -8.48
N ILE A 27 -24.52 -11.44 -8.66
CA ILE A 27 -23.95 -11.71 -9.98
C ILE A 27 -24.75 -12.79 -10.72
N LYS A 28 -25.18 -13.84 -10.03
CA LYS A 28 -26.02 -14.91 -10.58
C LYS A 28 -27.37 -14.35 -11.08
N LYS A 29 -28.02 -13.53 -10.28
CA LYS A 29 -29.30 -12.87 -10.63
C LYS A 29 -29.11 -12.02 -11.89
N ARG A 30 -28.09 -11.14 -11.88
CA ARG A 30 -27.84 -10.25 -13.02
C ARG A 30 -27.50 -11.00 -14.30
N ARG A 31 -26.67 -12.04 -14.20
CA ARG A 31 -26.36 -12.93 -15.33
C ARG A 31 -27.62 -13.59 -15.92
N THR A 32 -28.51 -14.09 -15.05
CA THR A 32 -29.73 -14.76 -15.50
C THR A 32 -30.76 -13.78 -16.09
N GLU A 33 -30.86 -12.57 -15.56
CA GLU A 33 -31.70 -11.48 -16.13
C GLU A 33 -31.28 -11.14 -17.57
N LEU A 34 -29.96 -11.18 -17.85
CA LEU A 34 -29.41 -10.97 -19.18
C LEU A 34 -29.47 -12.22 -20.08
N GLY A 35 -29.97 -13.34 -19.57
CA GLY A 35 -30.04 -14.59 -20.31
C GLY A 35 -28.67 -15.20 -20.61
N PHE A 36 -27.60 -14.84 -19.87
CA PHE A 36 -26.27 -15.31 -20.15
C PHE A 36 -26.01 -16.69 -19.50
N PRO A 37 -25.58 -17.68 -20.29
CA PRO A 37 -25.13 -18.94 -19.73
C PRO A 37 -23.82 -18.73 -18.94
N LEU A 38 -23.60 -19.57 -17.92
CA LEU A 38 -22.41 -19.51 -17.06
C LEU A 38 -21.10 -19.50 -17.88
N LYS A 39 -21.06 -20.31 -18.96
CA LYS A 39 -19.91 -20.42 -19.87
C LYS A 39 -19.54 -19.10 -20.53
N LYS A 40 -20.53 -18.28 -20.91
CA LYS A 40 -20.30 -16.98 -21.58
C LYS A 40 -19.56 -16.02 -20.65
N VAL A 41 -20.00 -15.91 -19.41
CA VAL A 41 -19.40 -15.00 -18.43
C VAL A 41 -18.03 -15.52 -17.98
N ALA A 42 -17.89 -16.84 -17.75
CA ALA A 42 -16.62 -17.44 -17.40
C ALA A 42 -15.54 -17.21 -18.47
N LEU A 43 -15.90 -17.36 -19.75
CA LEU A 43 -14.99 -17.10 -20.87
C LEU A 43 -14.55 -15.63 -20.94
N HIS A 44 -15.46 -14.70 -20.71
CA HIS A 44 -15.14 -13.26 -20.70
C HIS A 44 -14.17 -12.89 -19.56
N LEU A 45 -14.28 -13.59 -18.43
CA LEU A 45 -13.42 -13.38 -17.27
C LEU A 45 -12.11 -14.16 -17.31
N ASP A 46 -11.86 -14.97 -18.36
CA ASP A 46 -10.74 -15.88 -18.48
C ASP A 46 -10.60 -16.84 -17.26
N ILE A 47 -11.73 -17.40 -16.84
CA ILE A 47 -11.80 -18.41 -15.78
C ILE A 47 -12.62 -19.61 -16.24
N ASP A 48 -12.46 -20.74 -15.57
CA ASP A 48 -13.28 -21.92 -15.87
C ASP A 48 -14.72 -21.78 -15.31
N THR A 49 -15.65 -22.46 -15.96
CA THR A 49 -17.08 -22.42 -15.62
C THR A 49 -17.37 -22.91 -14.19
N LEU A 50 -16.57 -23.88 -13.70
CA LEU A 50 -16.71 -24.42 -12.35
C LEU A 50 -16.32 -23.37 -11.32
N THR A 51 -15.25 -22.61 -11.57
CA THR A 51 -14.81 -21.49 -10.73
C THR A 51 -15.89 -20.41 -10.63
N LEU A 52 -16.48 -19.98 -11.77
CA LEU A 52 -17.57 -19.02 -11.72
C LEU A 52 -18.78 -19.56 -10.96
N GLY A 53 -19.13 -20.83 -11.17
CA GLY A 53 -20.20 -21.48 -10.41
C GLY A 53 -19.96 -21.52 -8.90
N LYS A 54 -18.72 -21.71 -8.47
CA LYS A 54 -18.33 -21.64 -7.05
C LYS A 54 -18.44 -20.22 -6.50
N ILE A 55 -18.09 -19.21 -7.31
CA ILE A 55 -18.23 -17.81 -6.91
C ILE A 55 -19.71 -17.46 -6.73
N GLU A 56 -20.58 -17.85 -7.66
CA GLU A 56 -22.02 -17.62 -7.56
C GLU A 56 -22.69 -18.34 -6.35
N ARG A 57 -22.06 -19.41 -5.83
CA ARG A 57 -22.50 -20.11 -4.63
C ARG A 57 -21.75 -19.70 -3.36
N GLU A 58 -20.90 -18.68 -3.45
CA GLU A 58 -20.07 -18.19 -2.31
C GLU A 58 -19.06 -19.22 -1.77
N GLU A 59 -18.75 -20.26 -2.52
CA GLU A 59 -17.74 -21.28 -2.18
C GLU A 59 -16.32 -20.80 -2.50
N ARG A 60 -16.21 -19.71 -3.26
CA ARG A 60 -14.93 -19.08 -3.65
C ARG A 60 -15.08 -17.59 -3.85
N ASN A 61 -14.13 -16.82 -3.33
CA ASN A 61 -14.10 -15.37 -3.55
C ASN A 61 -13.66 -15.03 -4.97
N LEU A 62 -14.29 -14.00 -5.57
CA LEU A 62 -13.83 -13.40 -6.81
C LEU A 62 -12.56 -12.59 -6.55
N SER A 63 -11.62 -12.66 -7.48
CA SER A 63 -10.42 -11.82 -7.45
C SER A 63 -10.76 -10.38 -7.86
N GLU A 64 -10.25 -9.38 -7.15
CA GLU A 64 -10.60 -7.96 -7.37
C GLU A 64 -10.32 -7.45 -8.78
N ASN A 65 -9.28 -7.98 -9.43
CA ASN A 65 -8.96 -7.63 -10.81
C ASN A 65 -10.03 -8.07 -11.83
N LEU A 66 -10.95 -8.96 -11.44
CA LEU A 66 -12.05 -9.43 -12.29
C LEU A 66 -13.33 -8.61 -12.10
N LEU A 67 -13.39 -7.68 -11.13
CA LEU A 67 -14.60 -6.87 -10.88
C LEU A 67 -14.94 -5.95 -12.05
N SER A 68 -13.94 -5.32 -12.67
CA SER A 68 -14.16 -4.44 -13.82
C SER A 68 -14.67 -5.19 -15.05
N PRO A 69 -14.03 -6.28 -15.53
CA PRO A 69 -14.57 -7.07 -16.63
C PRO A 69 -15.90 -7.75 -16.29
N LEU A 70 -16.14 -8.11 -15.02
CA LEU A 70 -17.43 -8.63 -14.59
C LEU A 70 -18.54 -7.57 -14.68
N ALA A 71 -18.27 -6.34 -14.27
CA ALA A 71 -19.22 -5.23 -14.39
C ALA A 71 -19.55 -4.96 -15.85
N GLU A 72 -18.57 -5.01 -16.74
CA GLU A 72 -18.74 -4.83 -18.18
C GLU A 72 -19.65 -5.90 -18.77
N ILE A 73 -19.33 -7.19 -18.59
CA ILE A 73 -20.14 -8.29 -19.17
C ILE A 73 -21.57 -8.34 -18.60
N LEU A 74 -21.75 -7.96 -17.33
CA LEU A 74 -23.06 -7.93 -16.69
C LEU A 74 -23.82 -6.62 -16.90
N GLU A 75 -23.30 -5.70 -17.71
CA GLU A 75 -23.92 -4.42 -18.03
C GLU A 75 -24.35 -3.66 -16.77
N THR A 76 -23.44 -3.58 -15.79
CA THR A 76 -23.65 -2.89 -14.52
C THR A 76 -22.65 -1.76 -14.34
N GLU A 77 -23.06 -0.73 -13.61
CA GLU A 77 -22.14 0.33 -13.25
C GLU A 77 -21.02 -0.22 -12.35
N GLN A 78 -19.77 0.08 -12.68
CA GLN A 78 -18.59 -0.40 -11.91
C GLN A 78 -18.68 -0.05 -10.41
N LYS A 79 -19.15 1.17 -10.08
CA LYS A 79 -19.37 1.59 -8.70
C LYS A 79 -20.37 0.71 -7.96
N SER A 80 -21.45 0.33 -8.63
CA SER A 80 -22.48 -0.57 -8.06
C SER A 80 -21.90 -1.96 -7.81
N MET A 81 -21.14 -2.50 -8.75
CA MET A 81 -20.45 -3.78 -8.60
C MET A 81 -19.47 -3.79 -7.41
N LEU A 82 -18.66 -2.75 -7.28
CA LEU A 82 -17.72 -2.60 -6.17
C LEU A 82 -18.45 -2.49 -4.82
N ASN A 83 -19.53 -1.71 -4.76
CA ASN A 83 -20.33 -1.57 -3.55
C ASN A 83 -20.90 -2.92 -3.10
N GLN A 84 -21.45 -3.73 -4.01
CA GLN A 84 -21.97 -5.06 -3.71
C GLN A 84 -20.87 -6.01 -3.23
N TYR A 85 -19.72 -5.97 -3.87
CA TYR A 85 -18.58 -6.81 -3.49
C TYR A 85 -18.06 -6.50 -2.09
N TYR A 86 -17.79 -5.22 -1.79
CA TYR A 86 -17.25 -4.85 -0.49
C TYR A 86 -18.26 -4.92 0.64
N SER A 87 -19.52 -4.56 0.39
CA SER A 87 -20.58 -4.72 1.40
C SER A 87 -20.79 -6.18 1.79
N SER A 88 -20.77 -7.10 0.80
CA SER A 88 -20.87 -8.54 1.07
C SER A 88 -19.67 -9.03 1.92
N LYS A 89 -18.44 -8.60 1.60
CA LYS A 89 -17.25 -8.93 2.40
C LYS A 89 -17.38 -8.44 3.85
N VAL A 90 -17.72 -7.18 4.05
CA VAL A 90 -17.90 -6.63 5.40
C VAL A 90 -19.00 -7.38 6.15
N THR A 91 -20.12 -7.67 5.50
CA THR A 91 -21.22 -8.42 6.11
C THR A 91 -20.76 -9.82 6.55
N GLN A 92 -20.00 -10.53 5.72
CA GLN A 92 -19.49 -11.85 6.07
C GLN A 92 -18.59 -11.83 7.31
N GLU A 93 -17.74 -10.80 7.45
CA GLU A 93 -16.83 -10.68 8.59
C GLU A 93 -17.53 -10.36 9.91
N ILE A 94 -18.65 -9.62 9.88
CA ILE A 94 -19.28 -9.12 11.11
C ILE A 94 -20.68 -9.69 11.39
N LYS A 95 -21.26 -10.55 10.50
CA LYS A 95 -22.63 -11.05 10.59
C LYS A 95 -22.96 -11.76 11.92
N ASP A 96 -21.95 -12.44 12.49
CA ASP A 96 -22.11 -13.22 13.73
C ASP A 96 -21.75 -12.40 14.98
N TYR A 97 -21.39 -11.11 14.82
CA TYR A 97 -21.03 -10.24 15.93
C TYR A 97 -22.24 -9.39 16.37
N PRO A 98 -22.78 -9.57 17.60
CA PRO A 98 -24.02 -8.92 18.04
C PRO A 98 -23.92 -7.40 18.14
N HIS A 99 -22.70 -6.85 18.34
CA HIS A 99 -22.45 -5.40 18.43
C HIS A 99 -21.93 -4.81 17.11
N TYR A 100 -22.39 -5.34 15.97
CA TYR A 100 -21.93 -4.92 14.64
C TYR A 100 -22.07 -3.43 14.37
N LYS A 101 -23.06 -2.75 15.00
CA LYS A 101 -23.23 -1.29 14.86
C LYS A 101 -22.04 -0.50 15.37
N ASP A 102 -21.55 -0.86 16.55
CA ASP A 102 -20.39 -0.20 17.16
C ASP A 102 -19.13 -0.36 16.27
N VAL A 103 -18.99 -1.56 15.66
CA VAL A 103 -17.91 -1.82 14.70
C VAL A 103 -18.04 -0.94 13.47
N LEU A 104 -19.25 -0.81 12.89
CA LEU A 104 -19.48 0.02 11.71
C LEU A 104 -19.24 1.51 12.01
N ASP A 105 -19.64 1.99 13.17
CA ASP A 105 -19.39 3.37 13.60
C ASP A 105 -17.89 3.66 13.74
N ILE A 106 -17.14 2.74 14.35
CA ILE A 106 -15.68 2.84 14.46
C ILE A 106 -15.02 2.80 13.07
N VAL A 107 -15.44 1.89 12.20
CA VAL A 107 -14.92 1.78 10.83
C VAL A 107 -15.22 3.04 10.03
N GLU A 108 -16.42 3.62 10.17
CA GLU A 108 -16.77 4.87 9.50
C GLU A 108 -15.87 6.03 9.95
N GLU A 109 -15.62 6.17 11.25
CA GLU A 109 -14.72 7.20 11.79
C GLU A 109 -13.25 6.96 11.32
N GLN A 110 -12.78 5.72 11.32
CA GLN A 110 -11.46 5.38 10.78
C GLN A 110 -11.35 5.72 9.30
N LEU A 111 -12.39 5.43 8.50
CA LEU A 111 -12.42 5.79 7.09
C LEU A 111 -12.50 7.29 6.87
N LYS A 112 -13.29 8.04 7.66
CA LYS A 112 -13.31 9.51 7.62
C LYS A 112 -11.92 10.07 7.89
N PHE A 113 -11.24 9.58 8.92
CA PHE A 113 -9.86 9.97 9.22
C PHE A 113 -8.89 9.62 8.09
N TYR A 114 -8.98 8.41 7.56
CA TYR A 114 -8.18 7.93 6.42
C TYR A 114 -8.40 8.82 5.18
N TYR A 115 -9.66 9.08 4.80
CA TYR A 115 -9.98 9.89 3.64
C TYR A 115 -9.66 11.38 3.83
N ALA A 116 -9.79 11.92 5.03
CA ALA A 116 -9.36 13.29 5.32
C ALA A 116 -7.85 13.43 5.10
N ASN A 117 -7.07 12.46 5.58
CA ASN A 117 -5.62 12.42 5.38
C ASN A 117 -5.23 12.12 3.92
N THR A 118 -5.98 11.23 3.25
CA THR A 118 -5.76 10.91 1.83
C THR A 118 -6.13 12.07 0.90
N LYS A 119 -7.12 12.90 1.27
CA LYS A 119 -7.41 14.14 0.54
C LYS A 119 -6.26 15.15 0.63
N GLN A 120 -5.59 15.22 1.78
CA GLN A 120 -4.34 15.98 1.90
C GLN A 120 -3.23 15.40 1.00
N ILE A 121 -3.15 14.07 0.86
CA ILE A 121 -2.18 13.40 -0.02
C ILE A 121 -2.50 13.64 -1.51
N LYS A 122 -3.78 13.64 -1.93
CA LYS A 122 -4.15 14.00 -3.30
C LYS A 122 -3.78 15.44 -3.64
N ASN A 123 -3.97 16.35 -2.70
CA ASN A 123 -3.47 17.71 -2.85
C ASN A 123 -1.93 17.76 -2.94
N TRP A 124 -1.25 16.83 -2.29
CA TRP A 124 0.22 16.71 -2.34
C TRP A 124 0.73 16.32 -3.73
N THR A 125 0.07 15.40 -4.41
CA THR A 125 0.42 14.99 -5.78
C THR A 125 0.04 16.03 -6.83
N GLU A 126 -0.85 16.96 -6.49
CA GLU A 126 -1.29 18.08 -7.34
C GLU A 126 -0.58 19.39 -6.99
N MET A 127 0.15 19.45 -5.85
CA MET A 127 0.94 20.62 -5.49
C MET A 127 2.19 20.70 -6.35
N GLU A 128 2.32 21.76 -7.11
CA GLU A 128 3.58 22.11 -7.73
C GLU A 128 4.63 22.40 -6.64
N PHE A 129 5.84 21.88 -6.80
CA PHE A 129 6.95 22.26 -5.93
C PHE A 129 7.11 23.78 -5.99
N SER A 130 7.21 24.43 -4.85
CA SER A 130 7.43 25.88 -4.75
C SER A 130 8.69 26.33 -5.52
N ASN A 131 9.62 25.42 -5.74
CA ASN A 131 10.73 25.56 -6.63
C ASN A 131 10.99 24.25 -7.39
N PRO A 132 10.34 24.02 -8.56
CA PRO A 132 10.48 22.80 -9.33
C PRO A 132 11.89 22.59 -9.92
N LYS A 133 12.76 23.60 -9.87
CA LYS A 133 14.17 23.53 -10.28
C LYS A 133 15.14 23.30 -9.12
N ALA A 134 14.65 23.23 -7.88
CA ALA A 134 15.50 22.94 -6.74
C ALA A 134 16.00 21.49 -6.80
N LYS A 135 17.31 21.32 -6.57
CA LYS A 135 17.89 19.98 -6.42
C LYS A 135 17.35 19.31 -5.17
N ILE A 136 16.86 18.09 -5.33
CA ILE A 136 16.43 17.25 -4.21
C ILE A 136 17.67 16.63 -3.58
N LYS A 137 17.91 16.90 -2.31
CA LYS A 137 19.03 16.34 -1.54
C LYS A 137 18.68 14.95 -1.04
N VAL A 138 19.21 13.93 -1.71
CA VAL A 138 18.89 12.52 -1.49
C VAL A 138 20.00 11.84 -0.70
N ALA A 139 19.62 11.06 0.29
CA ALA A 139 20.51 10.13 0.96
C ALA A 139 19.95 8.71 0.87
N THR A 140 20.83 7.71 0.71
CA THR A 140 20.41 6.32 0.59
C THR A 140 21.15 5.41 1.54
N MET A 141 20.43 4.48 2.19
CA MET A 141 20.97 3.43 3.01
C MET A 141 20.61 2.09 2.39
N PHE A 142 21.53 1.13 2.42
CA PHE A 142 21.37 -0.13 1.69
C PHE A 142 21.20 0.14 0.20
N SER A 143 22.06 1.03 -0.33
CA SER A 143 21.91 1.69 -1.63
C SER A 143 21.99 0.72 -2.80
N GLY A 144 22.60 -0.45 -2.60
CA GLY A 144 22.85 -1.40 -3.66
C GLY A 144 23.62 -0.75 -4.82
N ILE A 145 23.16 -0.97 -6.04
CA ILE A 145 23.76 -0.41 -7.25
C ILE A 145 23.18 0.96 -7.64
N GLY A 146 22.34 1.58 -6.78
CA GLY A 146 21.77 2.92 -7.02
C GLY A 146 20.43 2.93 -7.74
N ALA A 147 19.52 2.04 -7.38
CA ALA A 147 18.18 1.98 -7.99
C ALA A 147 17.35 3.26 -7.75
N ILE A 148 17.51 3.88 -6.59
CA ILE A 148 16.81 5.13 -6.23
C ILE A 148 17.34 6.28 -7.10
N GLU A 149 18.63 6.44 -7.21
CA GLU A 149 19.31 7.45 -8.02
C GLU A 149 18.93 7.28 -9.51
N TYR A 150 18.83 6.03 -9.96
CA TYR A 150 18.36 5.75 -11.32
C TYR A 150 16.91 6.17 -11.52
N SER A 151 16.06 5.99 -10.51
CA SER A 151 14.66 6.43 -10.57
C SER A 151 14.53 7.94 -10.72
N PHE A 152 15.33 8.73 -9.99
CA PHE A 152 15.40 10.19 -10.17
C PHE A 152 15.81 10.58 -11.59
N ARG A 153 16.82 9.89 -12.14
CA ARG A 153 17.26 10.11 -13.52
C ARG A 153 16.15 9.81 -14.53
N ARG A 154 15.42 8.70 -14.35
CA ARG A 154 14.27 8.35 -15.21
C ARG A 154 13.14 9.37 -15.14
N LEU A 155 12.86 9.89 -13.96
CA LEU A 155 11.82 10.89 -13.72
C LEU A 155 12.28 12.31 -14.12
N LYS A 156 13.54 12.48 -14.56
CA LYS A 156 14.16 13.78 -14.89
C LYS A 156 14.11 14.76 -13.71
N LEU A 157 14.16 14.26 -12.48
CA LEU A 157 14.24 15.06 -11.27
C LEU A 157 15.72 15.41 -11.01
N ASP A 158 16.00 16.68 -10.82
CA ASP A 158 17.36 17.11 -10.44
C ASP A 158 17.62 16.73 -8.97
N SER A 159 18.69 15.99 -8.74
CA SER A 159 19.03 15.49 -7.41
C SER A 159 20.52 15.58 -7.12
N GLU A 160 20.83 15.73 -5.83
CA GLU A 160 22.17 15.70 -5.28
C GLU A 160 22.27 14.60 -4.25
N ILE A 161 23.26 13.72 -4.39
CA ILE A 161 23.50 12.62 -3.46
C ILE A 161 24.28 13.18 -2.26
N VAL A 162 23.65 13.21 -1.09
CA VAL A 162 24.24 13.76 0.15
C VAL A 162 25.14 12.71 0.82
N PHE A 163 24.66 11.46 0.92
CA PHE A 163 25.45 10.30 1.30
C PHE A 163 24.81 9.01 0.78
N GLY A 164 25.62 7.96 0.68
CA GLY A 164 25.18 6.62 0.35
C GLY A 164 25.84 5.58 1.28
N SER A 165 25.21 4.41 1.41
CA SER A 165 25.75 3.32 2.22
C SER A 165 25.36 1.96 1.70
N ASP A 166 26.33 1.08 1.53
CA ASP A 166 26.13 -0.35 1.30
C ASP A 166 27.36 -1.13 1.77
N ILE A 167 27.14 -2.33 2.31
CA ILE A 167 28.21 -3.20 2.79
C ILE A 167 28.88 -4.00 1.66
N ASP A 168 28.16 -4.20 0.55
CA ASP A 168 28.66 -4.97 -0.59
C ASP A 168 29.65 -4.15 -1.42
N LYS A 169 30.89 -4.62 -1.49
CA LYS A 169 31.95 -3.94 -2.23
C LYS A 169 31.72 -3.88 -3.74
N TYR A 170 30.99 -4.85 -4.31
CA TYR A 170 30.68 -4.86 -5.73
C TYR A 170 29.51 -3.91 -6.04
N ALA A 171 28.53 -3.83 -5.14
CA ALA A 171 27.50 -2.82 -5.21
C ALA A 171 28.10 -1.41 -5.16
N LYS A 172 29.02 -1.14 -4.22
CA LYS A 172 29.79 0.10 -4.12
C LYS A 172 30.50 0.43 -5.43
N GLN A 173 31.26 -0.52 -5.98
CA GLN A 173 31.98 -0.32 -7.24
C GLN A 173 31.02 0.03 -8.38
N SER A 174 29.91 -0.68 -8.51
CA SER A 174 28.89 -0.39 -9.50
C SER A 174 28.27 1.00 -9.28
N TYR A 175 27.98 1.35 -8.04
CA TYR A 175 27.42 2.65 -7.66
C TYR A 175 28.33 3.80 -8.09
N PHE A 176 29.62 3.73 -7.74
CA PHE A 176 30.61 4.78 -8.08
C PHE A 176 30.85 4.89 -9.59
N ASN A 177 30.69 3.81 -10.35
CA ASN A 177 30.77 3.88 -11.82
C ASN A 177 29.58 4.60 -12.45
N ASN A 178 28.42 4.65 -11.78
CA ASN A 178 27.18 5.19 -12.31
C ASN A 178 26.84 6.58 -11.77
N TYR A 179 27.28 6.90 -10.56
CA TYR A 179 26.88 8.11 -9.83
C TYR A 179 28.10 8.85 -9.26
N LYS A 180 28.01 10.17 -9.27
CA LYS A 180 29.03 11.03 -8.68
C LYS A 180 28.70 11.22 -7.19
N ILE A 181 29.51 10.70 -6.33
CA ILE A 181 29.48 10.87 -4.87
C ILE A 181 30.90 11.08 -4.36
N ASP A 182 31.07 11.96 -3.39
CA ASP A 182 32.32 12.12 -2.67
C ASP A 182 32.58 10.88 -1.80
N GLU A 183 33.77 10.28 -1.87
CA GLU A 183 34.14 9.12 -1.06
C GLU A 183 33.94 9.36 0.45
N GLY A 184 34.15 10.55 0.95
CA GLY A 184 33.90 10.97 2.32
C GLY A 184 32.42 10.97 2.73
N ASN A 185 31.51 10.80 1.78
CA ASN A 185 30.06 10.67 1.98
C ASN A 185 29.54 9.26 1.68
N TRP A 186 30.41 8.29 1.44
CA TRP A 186 30.07 6.89 1.34
C TRP A 186 30.42 6.13 2.60
N TYR A 187 29.53 5.24 3.04
CA TYR A 187 29.69 4.42 4.23
C TYR A 187 29.55 2.94 3.87
N ASP A 188 30.62 2.17 4.07
CA ASP A 188 30.61 0.71 3.88
C ASP A 188 29.85 -0.02 5.00
N ASP A 189 29.48 0.68 6.07
CA ASP A 189 28.75 0.14 7.20
C ASP A 189 27.79 1.22 7.75
N VAL A 190 26.51 0.89 7.78
CA VAL A 190 25.46 1.82 8.25
C VAL A 190 25.66 2.27 9.70
N HIS A 191 26.32 1.45 10.54
CA HIS A 191 26.64 1.81 11.92
C HIS A 191 27.62 2.99 12.01
N LYS A 192 28.41 3.22 10.97
CA LYS A 192 29.39 4.33 10.89
C LYS A 192 28.79 5.65 10.42
N ILE A 193 27.53 5.65 9.99
CA ILE A 193 26.86 6.88 9.55
C ILE A 193 26.64 7.79 10.75
N ASN A 194 27.28 8.96 10.72
CA ASN A 194 26.98 10.05 11.65
C ASN A 194 25.87 10.92 11.07
N GLY A 195 24.60 10.58 11.35
CA GLY A 195 23.44 11.29 10.83
C GLY A 195 23.40 12.75 11.25
N LYS A 196 23.98 13.12 12.41
CA LYS A 196 24.03 14.50 12.91
C LYS A 196 24.79 15.43 11.96
N LYS A 197 25.82 14.91 11.25
CA LYS A 197 26.57 15.64 10.18
C LYS A 197 25.62 16.16 9.09
N TYR A 198 24.51 15.45 8.88
CA TYR A 198 23.56 15.69 7.79
C TYR A 198 22.25 16.33 8.24
N LYS A 199 22.11 16.72 9.49
CA LYS A 199 20.92 17.38 10.03
C LYS A 199 20.56 18.62 9.21
N GLY A 200 19.31 18.67 8.71
CA GLY A 200 18.82 19.75 7.86
C GLY A 200 19.40 19.79 6.43
N LYS A 201 20.21 18.81 6.04
CA LYS A 201 20.84 18.72 4.73
C LYS A 201 20.23 17.66 3.80
N VAL A 202 19.28 16.88 4.28
CA VAL A 202 18.64 15.78 3.55
C VAL A 202 17.16 16.12 3.36
N ASP A 203 16.72 16.14 2.12
CA ASP A 203 15.31 16.29 1.80
C ASP A 203 14.62 14.93 1.82
N LEU A 204 15.25 13.91 1.22
CA LEU A 204 14.74 12.56 1.14
C LEU A 204 15.79 11.54 1.58
N LEU A 205 15.48 10.73 2.57
CA LEU A 205 16.23 9.55 2.95
C LEU A 205 15.49 8.28 2.51
N VAL A 206 16.14 7.42 1.74
CA VAL A 206 15.58 6.15 1.30
C VAL A 206 16.43 4.99 1.81
N GLY A 207 15.78 3.92 2.29
CA GLY A 207 16.49 2.70 2.66
C GLY A 207 15.56 1.51 2.84
N GLY A 208 16.12 0.32 2.64
CA GLY A 208 15.44 -0.94 2.83
C GLY A 208 16.34 -1.92 3.58
N SER A 209 16.15 -2.05 4.90
CA SER A 209 16.97 -2.98 5.67
C SER A 209 16.63 -4.44 5.31
N PRO A 210 17.64 -5.34 5.28
CA PRO A 210 17.39 -6.77 5.05
C PRO A 210 16.38 -7.36 6.04
N CYS A 211 15.43 -8.16 5.55
CA CYS A 211 14.36 -8.75 6.33
C CYS A 211 14.87 -9.69 7.45
N GLN A 212 16.04 -10.30 7.28
CA GLN A 212 16.63 -11.22 8.26
C GLN A 212 16.94 -10.57 9.61
N SER A 213 17.02 -9.25 9.67
CA SER A 213 17.29 -8.50 10.90
C SER A 213 16.07 -8.35 11.83
N PHE A 214 14.87 -8.76 11.40
CA PHE A 214 13.65 -8.58 12.19
C PHE A 214 13.37 -9.69 13.21
N SER A 215 14.01 -10.85 13.11
CA SER A 215 13.79 -11.97 14.06
C SER A 215 14.01 -11.62 15.54
N MET A 216 14.59 -10.47 15.83
CA MET A 216 14.87 -9.96 17.18
C MET A 216 14.07 -8.70 17.56
N VAL A 217 13.26 -8.14 16.66
CA VAL A 217 12.53 -6.88 16.89
C VAL A 217 11.39 -7.05 17.91
N GLY A 218 10.64 -8.15 17.87
CA GLY A 218 9.47 -8.40 18.73
C GLY A 218 9.75 -8.52 20.25
N LYS A 219 11.01 -8.56 20.68
CA LYS A 219 11.37 -8.70 22.11
C LYS A 219 11.92 -7.41 22.74
N ARG A 220 11.93 -6.28 22.03
CA ARG A 220 12.64 -5.06 22.43
C ARG A 220 11.71 -3.87 22.64
N LYS A 221 11.96 -3.07 23.68
CA LYS A 221 11.19 -1.90 24.07
C LYS A 221 11.80 -0.62 23.45
N GLY A 222 11.30 -0.23 22.25
CA GLY A 222 11.54 1.10 21.67
C GLY A 222 12.98 1.43 21.20
N LEU A 223 13.19 2.68 20.77
CA LEU A 223 14.45 3.23 20.25
C LEU A 223 15.65 3.15 21.23
N ASN A 224 15.39 3.01 22.51
CA ASN A 224 16.46 2.98 23.53
C ASN A 224 17.16 1.61 23.65
N ASP A 225 16.58 0.56 23.06
CA ASP A 225 17.20 -0.78 23.04
C ASP A 225 17.76 -1.10 21.64
N THR A 226 18.62 -0.22 21.15
CA THR A 226 19.09 -0.15 19.76
C THR A 226 20.16 -1.17 19.41
N ARG A 227 20.40 -2.20 20.20
CA ARG A 227 21.46 -3.16 19.92
C ARG A 227 21.08 -4.15 18.83
N GLY A 228 21.51 -3.86 17.60
CA GLY A 228 21.87 -4.86 16.62
C GLY A 228 20.85 -5.22 15.52
N THR A 229 19.82 -4.41 15.22
CA THR A 229 19.07 -4.63 13.98
C THR A 229 19.25 -3.46 13.01
N LEU A 230 19.45 -3.80 11.74
CA LEU A 230 19.65 -2.80 10.68
C LEU A 230 18.45 -1.84 10.52
N PHE A 231 17.25 -2.25 10.94
CA PHE A 231 16.09 -1.36 11.02
C PHE A 231 16.33 -0.22 12.03
N TYR A 232 16.83 -0.53 13.22
CA TYR A 232 17.09 0.53 14.22
C TYR A 232 18.23 1.45 13.81
N GLU A 233 19.19 0.97 13.02
CA GLU A 233 20.19 1.83 12.41
C GLU A 233 19.56 2.81 11.40
N PHE A 234 18.61 2.34 10.58
CA PHE A 234 17.84 3.24 9.73
C PHE A 234 17.07 4.29 10.56
N ALA A 235 16.34 3.86 11.59
CA ALA A 235 15.59 4.75 12.48
C ALA A 235 16.53 5.74 13.21
N ARG A 236 17.72 5.30 13.63
CA ARG A 236 18.75 6.17 14.24
C ARG A 236 19.20 7.26 13.27
N VAL A 237 19.50 6.90 12.03
CA VAL A 237 19.93 7.87 11.02
C VAL A 237 18.80 8.84 10.67
N VAL A 238 17.52 8.39 10.58
CA VAL A 238 16.35 9.28 10.45
C VAL A 238 16.28 10.27 11.61
N LYS A 239 16.40 9.78 12.86
CA LYS A 239 16.38 10.62 14.06
C LYS A 239 17.49 11.68 14.07
N GLU A 240 18.70 11.29 13.67
CA GLU A 240 19.86 12.16 13.70
C GLU A 240 19.87 13.18 12.55
N SER A 241 19.55 12.76 11.32
CA SER A 241 19.61 13.60 10.14
C SER A 241 18.36 14.45 9.93
N GLN A 242 17.21 14.04 10.51
CA GLN A 242 15.93 14.73 10.40
C GLN A 242 15.58 15.09 8.95
N PRO A 243 15.51 14.11 8.02
CA PRO A 243 15.15 14.37 6.65
C PRO A 243 13.71 14.92 6.58
N LYS A 244 13.38 15.68 5.55
CA LYS A 244 11.99 16.17 5.36
C LYS A 244 11.02 15.03 5.12
N ILE A 245 11.48 14.02 4.35
CA ILE A 245 10.73 12.81 4.02
C ILE A 245 11.68 11.62 4.12
N PHE A 246 11.17 10.46 4.49
CA PHE A 246 11.89 9.21 4.31
C PHE A 246 11.00 8.15 3.64
N ILE A 247 11.63 7.21 2.96
CA ILE A 247 11.00 6.01 2.40
C ILE A 247 11.71 4.80 2.98
N PHE A 248 10.96 3.94 3.67
CA PHE A 248 11.43 2.65 4.15
C PHE A 248 10.81 1.54 3.31
N GLU A 249 11.62 0.84 2.53
CA GLU A 249 11.19 -0.26 1.67
C GLU A 249 11.42 -1.60 2.33
N ASN A 250 10.49 -2.55 2.16
CA ASN A 250 10.69 -3.92 2.60
C ASN A 250 9.77 -4.90 1.86
N VAL A 251 9.97 -6.20 2.08
CA VAL A 251 9.14 -7.25 1.48
C VAL A 251 7.75 -7.29 2.09
N LYS A 252 6.73 -7.69 1.31
CA LYS A 252 5.33 -7.84 1.76
C LYS A 252 5.20 -8.67 3.05
N GLY A 253 6.03 -9.71 3.22
CA GLY A 253 6.00 -10.60 4.38
C GLY A 253 6.22 -9.89 5.72
N LEU A 254 6.80 -8.67 5.71
CA LEU A 254 7.00 -7.86 6.92
C LEU A 254 5.70 -7.53 7.64
N ILE A 255 4.60 -7.33 6.91
CA ILE A 255 3.29 -6.98 7.48
C ILE A 255 2.79 -8.07 8.43
N ASN A 256 2.99 -9.33 8.08
CA ASN A 256 2.51 -10.49 8.85
C ASN A 256 3.61 -11.16 9.69
N HIS A 257 4.83 -10.60 9.67
CA HIS A 257 5.95 -11.16 10.43
C HIS A 257 5.66 -11.11 11.94
N ASP A 258 5.90 -12.25 12.62
CA ASP A 258 5.63 -12.40 14.06
C ASP A 258 4.17 -12.01 14.43
N GLY A 259 3.19 -12.48 13.65
CA GLY A 259 1.78 -12.17 13.87
C GLY A 259 1.42 -10.69 13.73
N GLY A 260 2.23 -9.89 13.03
CA GLY A 260 2.05 -8.45 12.86
C GLY A 260 2.87 -7.60 13.85
N ASN A 261 3.37 -8.18 14.95
CA ASN A 261 4.09 -7.46 15.99
C ASN A 261 5.30 -6.66 15.48
N THR A 262 6.01 -7.22 14.49
CA THR A 262 7.16 -6.53 13.88
C THR A 262 6.73 -5.24 13.17
N PHE A 263 5.65 -5.31 12.40
CA PHE A 263 5.15 -4.14 11.67
C PHE A 263 4.60 -3.07 12.62
N ASP A 264 3.92 -3.49 13.69
CA ASP A 264 3.43 -2.58 14.73
C ASP A 264 4.59 -1.89 15.46
N THR A 265 5.68 -2.61 15.74
CA THR A 265 6.90 -2.03 16.31
C THR A 265 7.55 -0.99 15.39
N ILE A 266 7.59 -1.26 14.07
CA ILE A 266 8.09 -0.31 13.08
C ILE A 266 7.24 0.96 13.06
N LYS A 267 5.91 0.83 13.05
CA LYS A 267 4.98 1.96 13.09
C LYS A 267 5.20 2.81 14.35
N ALA A 268 5.21 2.17 15.52
CA ALA A 268 5.46 2.85 16.79
C ALA A 268 6.80 3.59 16.81
N THR A 269 7.85 2.99 16.20
CA THR A 269 9.16 3.64 16.10
C THR A 269 9.09 4.90 15.23
N PHE A 270 8.34 4.90 14.13
CA PHE A 270 8.19 6.07 13.26
C PHE A 270 7.34 7.16 13.94
N ASP A 271 6.32 6.78 14.72
CA ASP A 271 5.55 7.70 15.55
C ASP A 271 6.44 8.39 16.60
N GLU A 272 7.33 7.63 17.28
CA GLU A 272 8.30 8.18 18.24
C GLU A 272 9.29 9.18 17.61
N LEU A 273 9.57 9.02 16.29
CA LEU A 273 10.40 9.96 15.53
C LEU A 273 9.65 11.24 15.12
N GLY A 274 8.34 11.29 15.32
CA GLY A 274 7.50 12.44 15.00
C GLY A 274 7.12 12.56 13.52
N TYR A 275 7.16 11.46 12.77
CA TYR A 275 6.74 11.43 11.37
C TYR A 275 5.36 10.82 11.20
N ASN A 276 4.53 11.45 10.39
CA ASN A 276 3.36 10.78 9.82
C ASN A 276 3.83 9.81 8.74
N TYR A 277 3.30 8.59 8.73
CA TYR A 277 3.69 7.58 7.73
C TYR A 277 2.47 7.01 7.02
N PHE A 278 2.71 6.56 5.80
CA PHE A 278 1.78 5.79 4.98
C PHE A 278 2.49 4.53 4.53
N TYR A 279 1.76 3.46 4.36
CA TYR A 279 2.32 2.26 3.76
C TYR A 279 1.42 1.73 2.64
N GLN A 280 2.03 1.12 1.66
CA GLN A 280 1.34 0.50 0.54
C GLN A 280 2.10 -0.74 0.09
N VAL A 281 1.36 -1.81 -0.23
CA VAL A 281 1.93 -2.98 -0.90
C VAL A 281 1.93 -2.73 -2.39
N LEU A 282 3.13 -2.67 -2.98
CA LEU A 282 3.33 -2.48 -4.40
C LEU A 282 3.80 -3.80 -5.03
N ASN A 283 3.30 -4.11 -6.22
CA ASN A 283 3.81 -5.24 -6.99
C ASN A 283 4.51 -4.71 -8.25
N SER A 284 5.77 -5.04 -8.44
CA SER A 284 6.59 -4.53 -9.53
C SER A 284 6.01 -4.80 -10.92
N LYS A 285 5.24 -5.89 -11.10
CA LYS A 285 4.53 -6.18 -12.36
C LYS A 285 3.56 -5.08 -12.78
N ASN A 286 2.96 -4.36 -11.82
CA ASN A 286 2.01 -3.29 -12.09
C ASN A 286 2.69 -2.00 -12.59
N TYR A 287 4.03 -1.97 -12.56
CA TYR A 287 4.86 -0.84 -12.95
C TYR A 287 5.78 -1.17 -14.14
N GLY A 288 5.40 -2.17 -14.95
CA GLY A 288 6.12 -2.53 -16.17
C GLY A 288 7.39 -3.36 -15.95
N VAL A 289 7.60 -3.93 -14.76
CA VAL A 289 8.70 -4.85 -14.49
C VAL A 289 8.17 -6.28 -14.58
N PRO A 290 8.70 -7.15 -15.45
CA PRO A 290 8.22 -8.52 -15.62
C PRO A 290 8.67 -9.44 -14.48
N GLN A 291 8.38 -9.02 -13.25
CA GLN A 291 8.71 -9.75 -12.03
C GLN A 291 7.54 -9.64 -11.04
N HIS A 292 7.10 -10.76 -10.53
CA HIS A 292 6.10 -10.83 -9.48
C HIS A 292 6.80 -10.68 -8.11
N ARG A 293 6.82 -9.47 -7.60
CA ARG A 293 7.41 -9.13 -6.31
C ARG A 293 6.49 -8.24 -5.51
#